data_d24532cf18607feadacf5bf83d0b7757
#
_entry.id   d24532cf18607feadacf5bf83d0b7757
#
_cell.length_a   1.000
_cell.length_b   1.000
_cell.length_c   1.000
_cell.angle_alpha   90.00
_cell.angle_beta   90.00
_cell.angle_gamma   90.00
#
_symmetry.space_group_name_H-M   'P 1'
#
loop_
_entity.id
_entity.type
_entity.pdbx_description
1 polymer ?
#
loop_
_entity_poly.entity_id
_entity_poly.type
_entity_poly.pdbx_seq_one_letter_code
_entity_poly.pdbx_strand_id
1 'polypeptide(L)'
;GANYLISYSNNGTTTVAPSVYFFPSGNITYQSASIVPVQITPDSVIWNLPALLPFQTGSFIVTVQINLGLSMGTLINSSVHIEPYITDVNPSCNNSNWEVRTTGSYDPHDILVSEFSFTTTQISNSPWLDYYIRFQNTGNDTAFTVKILNPIDTNKLDISSIEFVNASHPVNINWSKLQNSMEFKFENILLPDSITNEALSHGLLHYRIRSQSTLNAGDTIKNFAFIYFDFNEPVITNTAKTIIVLPTGLAGTSSAPGKLLVFPNPAENSISISGIQLENGKAQ
;
A
#
# COMPACT_ATOMS: atom_id res chain seq x y z
N GLY A 1 14.51 0.79 -13.58
CA GLY A 1 14.93 0.05 -12.40
C GLY A 1 14.62 0.81 -11.12
N ALA A 2 14.61 0.11 -9.99
CA ALA A 2 14.45 0.69 -8.66
C ALA A 2 15.64 0.31 -7.78
N ASN A 3 15.93 1.12 -6.76
CA ASN A 3 17.04 0.89 -5.84
C ASN A 3 16.51 0.66 -4.42
N TYR A 4 17.02 -0.39 -3.78
CA TYR A 4 16.88 -0.62 -2.35
C TYR A 4 18.17 -0.21 -1.65
N LEU A 5 18.07 0.61 -0.62
CA LEU A 5 19.17 0.86 0.31
C LEU A 5 19.04 -0.12 1.47
N ILE A 6 19.96 -1.06 1.58
CA ILE A 6 20.04 -1.98 2.69
C ILE A 6 21.03 -1.41 3.71
N SER A 7 20.52 -1.07 4.90
CA SER A 7 21.34 -0.58 6.01
C SER A 7 21.36 -1.62 7.13
N TYR A 8 22.49 -1.81 7.76
CA TYR A 8 22.71 -2.79 8.81
C TYR A 8 23.63 -2.25 9.91
N SER A 9 23.51 -2.80 11.10
CA SER A 9 24.32 -2.39 12.27
C SER A 9 24.60 -3.57 13.18
N ASN A 10 25.77 -3.54 13.83
CA ASN A 10 26.08 -4.42 14.95
C ASN A 10 25.82 -3.65 16.25
N ASN A 11 24.67 -3.87 16.89
CA ASN A 11 24.32 -3.25 18.16
C ASN A 11 24.84 -4.05 19.38
N GLY A 12 25.53 -5.18 19.13
CA GLY A 12 26.13 -6.01 20.15
C GLY A 12 27.50 -5.52 20.62
N THR A 13 28.08 -6.23 21.59
CA THR A 13 29.38 -5.94 22.20
C THR A 13 30.52 -6.81 21.62
N THR A 14 30.21 -7.71 20.68
CA THR A 14 31.18 -8.62 20.06
C THR A 14 31.25 -8.36 18.54
N THR A 15 32.41 -8.62 17.95
CA THR A 15 32.58 -8.55 16.49
C THR A 15 31.81 -9.66 15.82
N VAL A 16 31.09 -9.37 14.74
CA VAL A 16 30.31 -10.34 13.96
C VAL A 16 30.63 -10.22 12.47
N ALA A 17 30.66 -11.33 11.77
CA ALA A 17 30.77 -11.39 10.30
C ALA A 17 29.38 -11.76 9.74
N PRO A 18 28.57 -10.79 9.33
CA PRO A 18 27.19 -11.07 8.95
C PRO A 18 27.06 -11.52 7.49
N SER A 19 26.01 -12.29 7.22
CA SER A 19 25.51 -12.57 5.88
C SER A 19 24.14 -11.94 5.70
N VAL A 20 23.92 -11.25 4.58
CA VAL A 20 22.65 -10.61 4.23
C VAL A 20 21.99 -11.39 3.11
N TYR A 21 20.72 -11.68 3.29
CA TYR A 21 19.85 -12.38 2.34
C TYR A 21 18.78 -11.42 1.88
N PHE A 22 18.69 -11.14 0.60
CA PHE A 22 17.61 -10.37 -0.02
C PHE A 22 16.69 -11.32 -0.78
N PHE A 23 15.40 -11.26 -0.49
CA PHE A 23 14.36 -12.04 -1.14
C PHE A 23 13.51 -11.09 -2.00
N PRO A 24 13.79 -11.02 -3.32
CA PRO A 24 13.01 -10.19 -4.21
C PRO A 24 11.58 -10.74 -4.35
N SER A 25 10.60 -9.83 -4.48
CA SER A 25 9.27 -10.21 -4.95
C SER A 25 9.34 -10.90 -6.31
N GLY A 26 8.43 -11.84 -6.60
CA GLY A 26 8.32 -12.43 -7.94
C GLY A 26 8.00 -11.41 -9.07
N ASN A 27 7.67 -10.18 -8.72
CA ASN A 27 7.39 -9.07 -9.65
C ASN A 27 8.63 -8.21 -9.99
N ILE A 28 9.79 -8.54 -9.45
CA ILE A 28 11.05 -7.84 -9.71
C ILE A 28 12.18 -8.83 -9.99
N THR A 29 13.17 -8.36 -10.73
CA THR A 29 14.38 -9.14 -11.07
C THR A 29 15.60 -8.39 -10.56
N TYR A 30 16.48 -9.08 -9.83
CA TYR A 30 17.78 -8.54 -9.42
C TYR A 30 18.62 -8.17 -10.65
N GLN A 31 19.26 -7.01 -10.62
CA GLN A 31 20.14 -6.53 -11.67
C GLN A 31 21.58 -6.42 -11.19
N SER A 32 21.82 -5.72 -10.11
CA SER A 32 23.16 -5.45 -9.58
C SER A 32 23.10 -4.99 -8.12
N ALA A 33 24.24 -4.92 -7.48
CA ALA A 33 24.40 -4.25 -6.20
C ALA A 33 25.74 -3.51 -6.14
N SER A 34 25.88 -2.55 -5.23
CA SER A 34 27.13 -1.82 -5.01
C SER A 34 28.24 -2.68 -4.39
N ILE A 35 27.90 -3.88 -3.90
CA ILE A 35 28.84 -4.90 -3.47
C ILE A 35 28.53 -6.23 -4.20
N VAL A 36 29.54 -7.03 -4.43
CA VAL A 36 29.39 -8.30 -5.18
C VAL A 36 28.72 -9.35 -4.30
N PRO A 37 27.61 -9.96 -4.74
CA PRO A 37 26.99 -11.08 -4.01
C PRO A 37 27.86 -12.35 -4.11
N VAL A 38 27.78 -13.17 -3.07
CA VAL A 38 28.43 -14.50 -3.08
C VAL A 38 27.57 -15.56 -3.74
N GLN A 39 26.24 -15.34 -3.78
CA GLN A 39 25.32 -16.25 -4.42
C GLN A 39 24.09 -15.49 -4.95
N ILE A 40 23.63 -15.90 -6.12
CA ILE A 40 22.36 -15.43 -6.73
C ILE A 40 21.56 -16.68 -7.09
N THR A 41 20.33 -16.74 -6.59
CA THR A 41 19.34 -17.76 -6.94
C THR A 41 18.07 -17.08 -7.48
N PRO A 42 17.12 -17.81 -8.06
CA PRO A 42 15.84 -17.22 -8.47
C PRO A 42 15.10 -16.51 -7.34
N ASP A 43 15.23 -17.01 -6.10
CA ASP A 43 14.44 -16.57 -4.94
C ASP A 43 15.25 -15.74 -3.94
N SER A 44 16.58 -15.67 -4.08
CA SER A 44 17.41 -14.93 -3.11
C SER A 44 18.75 -14.46 -3.70
N VAL A 45 19.27 -13.38 -3.13
CA VAL A 45 20.63 -12.88 -3.38
C VAL A 45 21.34 -12.75 -2.03
N ILE A 46 22.56 -13.27 -1.94
CA ILE A 46 23.29 -13.41 -0.66
C ILE A 46 24.63 -12.68 -0.74
N TRP A 47 24.93 -11.92 0.31
CA TRP A 47 26.23 -11.27 0.52
C TRP A 47 26.82 -11.69 1.85
N ASN A 48 28.12 -12.01 1.86
CA ASN A 48 28.92 -12.07 3.08
C ASN A 48 29.58 -10.71 3.27
N LEU A 49 29.27 -10.06 4.39
CA LEU A 49 29.81 -8.75 4.69
C LEU A 49 31.13 -8.86 5.49
N PRO A 50 32.00 -7.85 5.41
CA PRO A 50 33.14 -7.75 6.30
C PRO A 50 32.73 -7.80 7.77
N ALA A 51 33.65 -8.25 8.63
CA ALA A 51 33.41 -8.24 10.07
C ALA A 51 33.08 -6.86 10.58
N LEU A 52 31.96 -6.74 11.31
CA LEU A 52 31.49 -5.52 11.96
C LEU A 52 31.93 -5.49 13.41
N LEU A 53 32.65 -4.46 13.77
CA LEU A 53 32.95 -4.16 15.16
C LEU A 53 31.69 -3.77 15.95
N PRO A 54 31.69 -3.87 17.29
CA PRO A 54 30.60 -3.33 18.10
C PRO A 54 30.21 -1.91 17.73
N PHE A 55 28.92 -1.66 17.59
CA PHE A 55 28.29 -0.38 17.21
C PHE A 55 28.64 0.14 15.82
N GLN A 56 29.28 -0.68 14.99
CA GLN A 56 29.55 -0.33 13.61
C GLN A 56 28.29 -0.49 12.74
N THR A 57 28.11 0.43 11.79
CA THR A 57 27.03 0.42 10.80
C THR A 57 27.59 0.32 9.38
N GLY A 58 26.76 -0.16 8.47
CA GLY A 58 27.09 -0.17 7.05
C GLY A 58 25.82 -0.11 6.20
N SER A 59 26.03 0.11 4.91
CA SER A 59 24.92 0.07 3.94
C SER A 59 25.43 -0.24 2.53
N PHE A 60 24.56 -0.77 1.69
CA PHE A 60 24.79 -0.95 0.27
C PHE A 60 23.49 -0.85 -0.53
N ILE A 61 23.62 -0.62 -1.83
CA ILE A 61 22.49 -0.46 -2.72
C ILE A 61 22.29 -1.73 -3.53
N VAL A 62 21.05 -2.19 -3.65
CA VAL A 62 20.62 -3.27 -4.55
C VAL A 62 19.73 -2.65 -5.62
N THR A 63 20.09 -2.86 -6.88
CA THR A 63 19.32 -2.41 -8.05
C THR A 63 18.51 -3.57 -8.59
N VAL A 64 17.22 -3.34 -8.79
CA VAL A 64 16.29 -4.30 -9.35
C VAL A 64 15.56 -3.74 -10.56
N GLN A 65 15.11 -4.60 -11.44
CA GLN A 65 14.21 -4.28 -12.54
C GLN A 65 12.79 -4.72 -12.16
N ILE A 66 11.83 -3.81 -12.24
CA ILE A 66 10.41 -4.16 -12.15
C ILE A 66 10.02 -4.86 -13.44
N ASN A 67 9.35 -6.01 -13.33
CA ASN A 67 8.93 -6.80 -14.48
C ASN A 67 7.91 -6.02 -15.33
N LEU A 68 8.03 -6.14 -16.65
CA LEU A 68 7.10 -5.47 -17.58
C LEU A 68 5.72 -6.11 -17.52
N GLY A 69 4.69 -5.32 -17.80
CA GLY A 69 3.31 -5.80 -17.89
C GLY A 69 2.58 -5.96 -16.56
N LEU A 70 3.16 -5.52 -15.45
CA LEU A 70 2.45 -5.48 -14.17
C LEU A 70 1.32 -4.43 -14.21
N SER A 71 0.16 -4.82 -13.73
CA SER A 71 -0.95 -3.88 -13.55
C SER A 71 -0.59 -2.81 -12.52
N MET A 72 -1.11 -1.59 -12.68
CA MET A 72 -1.00 -0.55 -11.65
C MET A 72 -1.61 -1.04 -10.33
N GLY A 73 -1.00 -0.67 -9.22
CA GLY A 73 -1.41 -1.12 -7.88
C GLY A 73 -0.94 -2.54 -7.52
N THR A 74 -0.19 -3.23 -8.41
CA THR A 74 0.41 -4.54 -8.08
C THR A 74 1.36 -4.38 -6.90
N LEU A 75 1.15 -5.19 -5.87
CA LEU A 75 2.01 -5.21 -4.68
C LEU A 75 3.35 -5.85 -5.00
N ILE A 76 4.43 -5.15 -4.68
CA ILE A 76 5.80 -5.65 -4.68
C ILE A 76 6.22 -5.74 -3.22
N ASN A 77 6.38 -6.96 -2.72
CA ASN A 77 6.80 -7.22 -1.34
C ASN A 77 8.16 -7.90 -1.37
N SER A 78 9.19 -7.22 -0.90
CA SER A 78 10.55 -7.74 -0.80
C SER A 78 11.00 -7.76 0.66
N SER A 79 11.84 -8.74 1.02
CA SER A 79 12.35 -8.83 2.38
C SER A 79 13.86 -8.98 2.42
N VAL A 80 14.43 -8.60 3.54
CA VAL A 80 15.85 -8.75 3.86
C VAL A 80 15.96 -9.45 5.20
N HIS A 81 16.89 -10.40 5.27
CA HIS A 81 17.27 -11.08 6.50
C HIS A 81 18.78 -10.98 6.69
N ILE A 82 19.23 -10.81 7.95
CA ILE A 82 20.66 -10.79 8.29
C ILE A 82 20.99 -11.89 9.32
N GLU A 83 22.08 -12.61 9.07
CA GLU A 83 22.65 -13.62 9.96
C GLU A 83 23.90 -13.04 10.69
N PRO A 84 24.22 -13.53 11.90
CA PRO A 84 23.68 -14.72 12.58
C PRO A 84 22.36 -14.42 13.32
N TYR A 85 21.36 -15.28 13.12
CA TYR A 85 20.04 -15.16 13.77
C TYR A 85 19.97 -15.90 15.11
N ILE A 86 20.55 -17.12 15.16
CA ILE A 86 20.41 -18.01 16.34
C ILE A 86 21.19 -17.50 17.55
N THR A 87 22.29 -16.76 17.31
CA THR A 87 23.16 -16.22 18.39
C THR A 87 22.88 -14.76 18.68
N ASP A 88 21.90 -14.15 18.00
CA ASP A 88 21.52 -12.78 18.26
C ASP A 88 20.62 -12.68 19.50
N VAL A 89 20.88 -11.69 20.33
CA VAL A 89 20.09 -11.40 21.55
C VAL A 89 18.69 -10.88 21.20
N ASN A 90 18.55 -10.23 20.04
CA ASN A 90 17.29 -9.70 19.55
C ASN A 90 17.06 -10.04 18.06
N PRO A 91 16.81 -11.31 17.73
CA PRO A 91 16.69 -11.75 16.34
C PRO A 91 15.50 -11.13 15.58
N SER A 92 14.53 -10.53 16.27
CA SER A 92 13.39 -9.88 15.62
C SER A 92 13.78 -8.67 14.77
N CYS A 93 14.90 -8.01 15.07
CA CYS A 93 15.41 -6.87 14.29
C CYS A 93 16.24 -7.29 13.07
N ASN A 94 16.49 -8.59 12.89
CA ASN A 94 17.28 -9.13 11.78
C ASN A 94 16.47 -9.29 10.49
N ASN A 95 15.21 -8.91 10.50
CA ASN A 95 14.32 -8.97 9.33
C ASN A 95 13.74 -7.58 9.04
N SER A 96 13.65 -7.26 7.75
CA SER A 96 12.95 -6.06 7.28
C SER A 96 12.15 -6.41 6.04
N ASN A 97 10.89 -5.96 6.00
CA ASN A 97 10.02 -6.10 4.85
C ASN A 97 9.78 -4.73 4.24
N TRP A 98 9.71 -4.70 2.92
CA TRP A 98 9.39 -3.51 2.16
C TRP A 98 8.25 -3.81 1.20
N GLU A 99 7.18 -3.06 1.33
CA GLU A 99 6.02 -3.15 0.45
C GLU A 99 5.88 -1.86 -0.35
N VAL A 100 5.79 -1.98 -1.65
CA VAL A 100 5.51 -0.88 -2.57
C VAL A 100 4.52 -1.35 -3.63
N ARG A 101 3.70 -0.44 -4.12
CA ARG A 101 2.81 -0.72 -5.23
C ARG A 101 3.36 -0.13 -6.51
N THR A 102 3.17 -0.86 -7.61
CA THR A 102 3.52 -0.34 -8.94
C THR A 102 2.71 0.91 -9.22
N THR A 103 3.39 1.99 -9.58
CA THR A 103 2.81 3.19 -10.17
C THR A 103 3.14 3.19 -11.66
N GLY A 104 2.17 3.51 -12.50
CA GLY A 104 2.41 3.68 -13.94
C GLY A 104 2.83 5.10 -14.28
N SER A 105 3.19 5.32 -15.55
CA SER A 105 3.16 6.65 -16.11
C SER A 105 1.76 7.24 -15.91
N TYR A 106 1.70 8.52 -15.58
CA TYR A 106 0.47 9.25 -15.32
C TYR A 106 -0.50 9.11 -16.50
N ASP A 107 -1.59 8.37 -16.29
CA ASP A 107 -2.75 8.48 -17.17
C ASP A 107 -3.49 9.76 -16.76
N PRO A 108 -3.61 10.75 -17.63
CA PRO A 108 -4.26 12.01 -17.29
C PRO A 108 -5.73 11.86 -16.93
N HIS A 109 -6.32 10.66 -17.14
CA HIS A 109 -7.73 10.35 -16.92
C HIS A 109 -7.86 9.14 -15.99
N ASP A 110 -7.64 9.32 -14.69
CA ASP A 110 -7.67 8.21 -13.74
C ASP A 110 -8.59 8.46 -12.55
N ILE A 111 -8.88 7.37 -11.83
CA ILE A 111 -9.51 7.38 -10.52
C ILE A 111 -8.62 6.66 -9.52
N LEU A 112 -8.36 7.32 -8.40
CA LEU A 112 -7.61 6.80 -7.27
C LEU A 112 -8.54 6.65 -6.06
N VAL A 113 -8.21 5.70 -5.17
CA VAL A 113 -8.87 5.51 -3.88
C VAL A 113 -7.86 5.56 -2.75
N SER A 114 -8.24 6.13 -1.61
CA SER A 114 -7.35 6.27 -0.43
C SER A 114 -6.89 4.93 0.13
N GLU A 115 -7.77 3.92 0.09
CA GLU A 115 -7.53 2.64 0.74
C GLU A 115 -7.68 1.47 -0.23
N PHE A 116 -6.64 0.65 -0.35
CA PHE A 116 -6.63 -0.52 -1.23
C PHE A 116 -7.19 -1.77 -0.56
N SER A 117 -7.26 -1.79 0.77
CA SER A 117 -7.85 -2.89 1.52
C SER A 117 -8.39 -2.43 2.87
N PHE A 118 -9.46 -3.11 3.32
CA PHE A 118 -9.94 -3.05 4.69
C PHE A 118 -10.07 -4.45 5.26
N THR A 119 -9.84 -4.59 6.55
CA THR A 119 -10.21 -5.81 7.27
C THR A 119 -11.72 -5.83 7.52
N THR A 120 -12.29 -7.03 7.73
CA THR A 120 -13.71 -7.17 8.11
C THR A 120 -14.05 -6.39 9.38
N THR A 121 -13.10 -6.25 10.32
CA THR A 121 -13.27 -5.45 11.54
C THR A 121 -13.36 -3.95 11.23
N GLN A 122 -12.60 -3.45 10.25
CA GLN A 122 -12.69 -2.05 9.83
C GLN A 122 -14.00 -1.78 9.09
N ILE A 123 -14.44 -2.70 8.23
CA ILE A 123 -15.68 -2.62 7.44
C ILE A 123 -16.91 -2.49 8.35
N SER A 124 -16.96 -3.18 9.49
CA SER A 124 -18.09 -3.08 10.41
C SER A 124 -18.39 -1.65 10.91
N ASN A 125 -17.41 -0.75 10.82
CA ASN A 125 -17.54 0.66 11.17
C ASN A 125 -17.86 1.57 9.97
N SER A 126 -18.18 1.00 8.79
CA SER A 126 -18.43 1.74 7.54
C SER A 126 -17.37 2.82 7.27
N PRO A 127 -16.11 2.45 7.03
CA PRO A 127 -15.02 3.40 6.86
C PRO A 127 -15.24 4.27 5.62
N TRP A 128 -14.62 5.44 5.64
CA TRP A 128 -14.57 6.33 4.50
C TRP A 128 -13.60 5.84 3.43
N LEU A 129 -13.99 6.05 2.19
CA LEU A 129 -13.17 5.91 0.99
C LEU A 129 -13.13 7.28 0.30
N ASP A 130 -11.95 7.85 0.17
CA ASP A 130 -11.72 9.07 -0.59
C ASP A 130 -11.38 8.69 -2.02
N TYR A 131 -12.11 9.26 -2.98
CA TYR A 131 -11.90 9.07 -4.41
C TYR A 131 -11.43 10.35 -5.05
N TYR A 132 -10.35 10.25 -5.82
CA TYR A 132 -9.77 11.33 -6.60
C TYR A 132 -9.89 10.98 -8.08
N ILE A 133 -10.67 11.77 -8.83
CA ILE A 133 -10.79 11.63 -10.27
C ILE A 133 -9.98 12.76 -10.90
N ARG A 134 -8.97 12.41 -11.70
CA ARG A 134 -8.12 13.36 -12.39
C ARG A 134 -8.41 13.30 -13.88
N PHE A 135 -8.33 14.44 -14.54
CA PHE A 135 -8.56 14.55 -15.98
C PHE A 135 -7.68 15.64 -16.59
N GLN A 136 -7.41 15.52 -17.86
CA GLN A 136 -6.65 16.49 -18.63
C GLN A 136 -7.27 16.66 -20.00
N ASN A 137 -7.35 17.87 -20.51
CA ASN A 137 -7.70 18.11 -21.88
C ASN A 137 -6.48 17.83 -22.78
N THR A 138 -6.43 16.63 -23.35
CA THR A 138 -5.39 16.20 -24.30
C THR A 138 -5.82 16.42 -25.75
N GLY A 139 -6.92 17.13 -25.99
CA GLY A 139 -7.40 17.53 -27.31
C GLY A 139 -6.50 18.57 -27.97
N ASN A 140 -7.06 19.28 -28.92
CA ASN A 140 -6.40 20.34 -29.70
C ASN A 140 -7.14 21.69 -29.64
N ASP A 141 -8.08 21.82 -28.72
CA ASP A 141 -8.85 23.04 -28.48
C ASP A 141 -9.31 23.08 -27.02
N THR A 142 -9.74 24.27 -26.57
CA THR A 142 -10.28 24.48 -25.21
C THR A 142 -11.58 23.69 -25.00
N ALA A 143 -11.65 22.90 -23.95
CA ALA A 143 -12.89 22.26 -23.53
C ALA A 143 -13.76 23.25 -22.73
N PHE A 144 -14.99 23.44 -23.15
CA PHE A 144 -15.96 24.36 -22.52
C PHE A 144 -16.69 23.72 -21.36
N THR A 145 -16.93 22.42 -21.47
CA THR A 145 -17.64 21.63 -20.44
C THR A 145 -16.93 20.30 -20.21
N VAL A 146 -16.69 19.95 -18.96
CA VAL A 146 -16.30 18.60 -18.60
C VAL A 146 -17.41 17.99 -17.75
N LYS A 147 -17.84 16.78 -18.14
CA LYS A 147 -18.86 16.02 -17.41
C LYS A 147 -18.28 14.68 -16.99
N ILE A 148 -18.34 14.36 -15.70
CA ILE A 148 -17.92 13.09 -15.15
C ILE A 148 -19.17 12.32 -14.71
N LEU A 149 -19.36 11.11 -15.26
CA LEU A 149 -20.35 10.16 -14.78
C LEU A 149 -19.63 9.04 -14.04
N ASN A 150 -19.99 8.88 -12.77
CA ASN A 150 -19.39 7.88 -11.89
C ASN A 150 -20.48 6.92 -11.39
N PRO A 151 -20.61 5.72 -11.96
CA PRO A 151 -21.53 4.70 -11.48
C PRO A 151 -21.14 4.22 -10.10
N ILE A 152 -22.08 4.19 -9.15
CA ILE A 152 -21.85 3.78 -7.78
C ILE A 152 -22.54 2.43 -7.52
N ASP A 153 -21.77 1.43 -7.11
CA ASP A 153 -22.32 0.16 -6.62
C ASP A 153 -22.91 0.33 -5.20
N THR A 154 -24.20 0.59 -5.15
CA THR A 154 -24.94 0.83 -3.89
C THR A 154 -25.03 -0.40 -2.97
N ASN A 155 -24.70 -1.61 -3.48
CA ASN A 155 -24.57 -2.79 -2.63
C ASN A 155 -23.27 -2.77 -1.82
N LYS A 156 -22.29 -1.95 -2.22
CA LYS A 156 -20.96 -1.88 -1.59
C LYS A 156 -20.64 -0.53 -0.99
N LEU A 157 -21.27 0.53 -1.49
CA LEU A 157 -21.08 1.91 -1.06
C LEU A 157 -22.39 2.52 -0.61
N ASP A 158 -22.37 3.26 0.49
CA ASP A 158 -23.53 3.98 1.02
C ASP A 158 -23.67 5.33 0.36
N ILE A 159 -24.53 5.42 -0.66
CA ILE A 159 -24.76 6.66 -1.41
C ILE A 159 -25.28 7.80 -0.53
N SER A 160 -25.95 7.51 0.59
CA SER A 160 -26.45 8.54 1.51
C SER A 160 -25.34 9.25 2.27
N SER A 161 -24.15 8.65 2.31
CA SER A 161 -22.97 9.18 3.00
C SER A 161 -22.05 10.00 2.10
N ILE A 162 -22.36 10.13 0.80
CA ILE A 162 -21.46 10.83 -0.12
C ILE A 162 -21.25 12.28 0.29
N GLU A 163 -20.00 12.70 0.33
CA GLU A 163 -19.61 14.07 0.61
C GLU A 163 -18.66 14.58 -0.47
N PHE A 164 -18.99 15.73 -1.03
CA PHE A 164 -18.06 16.48 -1.87
C PHE A 164 -16.99 17.12 -0.98
N VAL A 165 -15.73 16.94 -1.34
CA VAL A 165 -14.60 17.50 -0.58
C VAL A 165 -14.00 18.69 -1.30
N ASN A 166 -13.58 18.52 -2.57
CA ASN A 166 -12.93 19.57 -3.34
C ASN A 166 -12.96 19.28 -4.85
N ALA A 167 -12.81 20.31 -5.65
CA ALA A 167 -12.52 20.21 -7.07
C ALA A 167 -11.64 21.39 -7.52
N SER A 168 -10.91 21.20 -8.62
CA SER A 168 -10.05 22.24 -9.21
C SER A 168 -10.82 23.42 -9.79
N HIS A 169 -12.08 23.20 -10.16
CA HIS A 169 -12.97 24.20 -10.79
C HIS A 169 -14.38 24.09 -10.20
N PRO A 170 -15.21 25.12 -10.34
CA PRO A 170 -16.61 25.08 -9.94
C PRO A 170 -17.35 23.89 -10.58
N VAL A 171 -18.08 23.13 -9.79
CA VAL A 171 -18.75 21.90 -10.24
C VAL A 171 -20.19 21.83 -9.74
N ASN A 172 -21.10 21.44 -10.63
CA ASN A 172 -22.49 21.08 -10.33
C ASN A 172 -22.58 19.57 -10.09
N ILE A 173 -23.24 19.15 -9.01
CA ILE A 173 -23.29 17.75 -8.60
C ILE A 173 -24.74 17.28 -8.63
N ASN A 174 -25.03 16.19 -9.34
CA ASN A 174 -26.33 15.58 -9.44
C ASN A 174 -26.25 14.05 -9.20
N TRP A 175 -27.27 13.51 -8.56
CA TRP A 175 -27.44 12.06 -8.42
C TRP A 175 -28.56 11.56 -9.34
N SER A 176 -28.22 10.63 -10.24
CA SER A 176 -29.20 9.94 -11.07
C SER A 176 -29.58 8.61 -10.43
N LYS A 177 -30.73 8.57 -9.76
CA LYS A 177 -31.26 7.36 -9.14
C LYS A 177 -31.56 6.24 -10.16
N LEU A 178 -31.94 6.60 -11.39
CA LEU A 178 -32.23 5.65 -12.46
C LEU A 178 -30.98 4.91 -12.94
N GLN A 179 -29.83 5.59 -12.93
CA GLN A 179 -28.56 5.06 -13.44
C GLN A 179 -27.61 4.65 -12.31
N ASN A 180 -27.99 4.82 -11.04
CA ASN A 180 -27.10 4.69 -9.89
C ASN A 180 -25.75 5.38 -10.12
N SER A 181 -25.79 6.61 -10.63
CA SER A 181 -24.60 7.33 -11.08
C SER A 181 -24.56 8.74 -10.52
N MET A 182 -23.42 9.15 -9.98
CA MET A 182 -23.11 10.54 -9.72
C MET A 182 -22.71 11.25 -10.99
N GLU A 183 -23.28 12.42 -11.22
CA GLU A 183 -22.85 13.33 -12.28
C GLU A 183 -22.19 14.55 -11.66
N PHE A 184 -20.96 14.83 -12.11
CA PHE A 184 -20.23 16.04 -11.77
C PHE A 184 -20.01 16.81 -13.06
N LYS A 185 -20.60 18.03 -13.15
CA LYS A 185 -20.56 18.83 -14.36
C LYS A 185 -19.83 20.16 -14.11
N PHE A 186 -18.76 20.36 -14.81
CA PHE A 186 -17.96 21.57 -14.85
C PHE A 186 -18.42 22.40 -16.06
N GLU A 187 -19.34 23.34 -15.83
CA GLU A 187 -19.85 24.23 -16.88
C GLU A 187 -18.93 25.45 -17.03
N ASN A 188 -18.64 25.84 -18.27
CA ASN A 188 -17.76 26.95 -18.60
C ASN A 188 -16.37 26.82 -17.93
N ILE A 189 -15.85 25.58 -17.88
CA ILE A 189 -14.55 25.30 -17.27
C ILE A 189 -13.40 25.97 -18.04
N LEU A 190 -13.54 26.16 -19.35
CA LEU A 190 -12.55 26.77 -20.26
C LEU A 190 -11.17 26.12 -20.11
N LEU A 191 -11.15 24.79 -20.05
CA LEU A 191 -9.94 24.00 -19.82
C LEU A 191 -9.09 23.99 -21.09
N PRO A 192 -7.92 24.66 -21.12
CA PRO A 192 -7.08 24.68 -22.31
C PRO A 192 -6.57 23.28 -22.65
N ASP A 193 -6.20 23.03 -23.88
CA ASP A 193 -5.52 21.81 -24.27
C ASP A 193 -4.08 21.77 -23.75
N SER A 194 -3.53 20.54 -23.64
CA SER A 194 -2.20 20.32 -23.09
C SER A 194 -1.05 20.86 -23.95
N ILE A 195 -1.29 21.12 -25.24
CA ILE A 195 -0.31 21.72 -26.16
C ILE A 195 -0.25 23.22 -25.93
N THR A 196 -1.41 23.86 -25.75
CA THR A 196 -1.52 25.31 -25.53
C THR A 196 -1.05 25.69 -24.11
N ASN A 197 -1.48 24.94 -23.08
CA ASN A 197 -1.04 25.19 -21.70
C ASN A 197 -1.15 23.90 -20.87
N GLU A 198 -0.05 23.17 -20.77
CA GLU A 198 0.01 21.91 -20.04
C GLU A 198 -0.45 22.07 -18.59
N ALA A 199 0.09 23.04 -17.85
CA ALA A 199 -0.17 23.23 -16.42
C ALA A 199 -1.65 23.53 -16.11
N LEU A 200 -2.35 24.25 -16.97
CA LEU A 200 -3.76 24.62 -16.80
C LEU A 200 -4.73 23.61 -17.45
N SER A 201 -4.21 22.64 -18.21
CA SER A 201 -5.05 21.65 -18.88
C SER A 201 -5.61 20.56 -17.98
N HIS A 202 -5.23 20.55 -16.69
CA HIS A 202 -5.61 19.54 -15.71
C HIS A 202 -6.83 19.92 -14.88
N GLY A 203 -7.61 18.90 -14.51
CA GLY A 203 -8.69 19.01 -13.56
C GLY A 203 -8.67 17.89 -12.54
N LEU A 204 -9.25 18.18 -11.36
CA LEU A 204 -9.36 17.27 -10.23
C LEU A 204 -10.75 17.36 -9.62
N LEU A 205 -11.28 16.21 -9.24
CA LEU A 205 -12.47 16.06 -8.40
C LEU A 205 -12.13 15.15 -7.22
N HIS A 206 -12.46 15.58 -6.01
CA HIS A 206 -12.32 14.77 -4.79
C HIS A 206 -13.67 14.70 -4.07
N TYR A 207 -14.13 13.48 -3.84
CA TYR A 207 -15.27 13.18 -3.00
C TYR A 207 -14.98 12.00 -2.09
N ARG A 208 -15.76 11.81 -1.04
CA ARG A 208 -15.66 10.64 -0.18
C ARG A 208 -17.03 10.00 0.03
N ILE A 209 -17.02 8.69 0.28
CA ILE A 209 -18.21 7.89 0.47
C ILE A 209 -17.90 6.74 1.45
N ARG A 210 -18.85 6.33 2.27
CA ARG A 210 -18.67 5.20 3.18
C ARG A 210 -18.90 3.87 2.48
N SER A 211 -18.18 2.84 2.92
CA SER A 211 -18.52 1.46 2.55
C SER A 211 -19.78 1.00 3.26
N GLN A 212 -20.48 0.00 2.67
CA GLN A 212 -21.47 -0.77 3.41
C GLN A 212 -20.79 -1.58 4.51
N SER A 213 -21.42 -1.67 5.69
CA SER A 213 -20.90 -2.45 6.83
C SER A 213 -21.08 -3.97 6.69
N THR A 214 -21.81 -4.42 5.66
CA THR A 214 -22.19 -5.81 5.43
C THR A 214 -21.22 -6.59 4.55
N LEU A 215 -20.13 -5.96 4.11
CA LEU A 215 -19.15 -6.59 3.23
C LEU A 215 -18.31 -7.64 3.98
N ASN A 216 -17.99 -8.71 3.27
CA ASN A 216 -17.27 -9.86 3.79
C ASN A 216 -15.85 -9.96 3.19
N ALA A 217 -14.99 -10.76 3.82
CA ALA A 217 -13.68 -11.08 3.26
C ALA A 217 -13.83 -11.72 1.88
N GLY A 218 -13.04 -11.25 0.93
CA GLY A 218 -13.11 -11.61 -0.49
C GLY A 218 -13.94 -10.64 -1.34
N ASP A 219 -14.78 -9.81 -0.74
CA ASP A 219 -15.47 -8.75 -1.46
C ASP A 219 -14.47 -7.72 -1.99
N THR A 220 -14.81 -7.14 -3.14
CA THR A 220 -14.02 -6.06 -3.74
C THR A 220 -14.94 -4.90 -4.13
N ILE A 221 -14.69 -3.73 -3.58
CA ILE A 221 -15.32 -2.49 -4.01
C ILE A 221 -14.57 -2.04 -5.27
N LYS A 222 -15.31 -1.81 -6.36
CA LYS A 222 -14.76 -1.31 -7.63
C LYS A 222 -15.42 0.02 -7.96
N ASN A 223 -14.62 0.97 -8.43
CA ASN A 223 -15.10 2.28 -8.83
C ASN A 223 -14.35 2.76 -10.08
N PHE A 224 -15.05 3.35 -11.03
CA PHE A 224 -14.52 3.92 -12.26
C PHE A 224 -15.42 5.06 -12.74
N ALA A 225 -14.94 5.90 -13.63
CA ALA A 225 -15.71 7.03 -14.14
C ALA A 225 -15.61 7.15 -15.67
N PHE A 226 -16.61 7.78 -16.25
CA PHE A 226 -16.65 8.22 -17.64
C PHE A 226 -16.45 9.73 -17.65
N ILE A 227 -15.44 10.22 -18.38
CA ILE A 227 -15.12 11.65 -18.49
C ILE A 227 -15.43 12.11 -19.90
N TYR A 228 -16.35 13.05 -20.04
CA TYR A 228 -16.77 13.65 -21.31
C TYR A 228 -16.18 15.06 -21.41
N PHE A 229 -15.51 15.35 -22.49
CA PHE A 229 -15.09 16.69 -22.86
C PHE A 229 -16.03 17.21 -23.96
N ASP A 230 -16.84 18.21 -23.63
CA ASP A 230 -17.90 18.76 -24.51
C ASP A 230 -18.83 17.66 -25.05
N PHE A 231 -18.84 17.45 -26.36
CA PHE A 231 -19.71 16.48 -27.07
C PHE A 231 -18.94 15.20 -27.49
N ASN A 232 -17.69 15.04 -27.04
CA ASN A 232 -16.88 13.89 -27.45
C ASN A 232 -17.32 12.61 -26.72
N GLU A 233 -16.92 11.47 -27.30
CA GLU A 233 -17.05 10.18 -26.63
C GLU A 233 -16.28 10.17 -25.28
N PRO A 234 -16.77 9.42 -24.27
CA PRO A 234 -16.15 9.46 -22.98
C PRO A 234 -14.78 8.78 -22.95
N VAL A 235 -13.87 9.36 -22.23
CA VAL A 235 -12.67 8.66 -21.77
C VAL A 235 -13.03 7.91 -20.47
N ILE A 236 -12.71 6.62 -20.44
CA ILE A 236 -13.00 5.76 -19.28
C ILE A 236 -11.73 5.69 -18.43
N THR A 237 -11.86 5.97 -17.12
CA THR A 237 -10.73 5.85 -16.20
C THR A 237 -10.35 4.38 -15.98
N ASN A 238 -9.20 4.15 -15.34
CA ASN A 238 -8.91 2.87 -14.70
C ASN A 238 -10.01 2.52 -13.67
N THR A 239 -9.98 1.30 -13.15
CA THR A 239 -10.84 0.88 -12.03
C THR A 239 -10.07 0.92 -10.73
N ALA A 240 -10.43 1.82 -9.81
CA ALA A 240 -9.98 1.79 -8.42
C ALA A 240 -10.60 0.60 -7.69
N LYS A 241 -9.82 -0.09 -6.86
CA LYS A 241 -10.23 -1.31 -6.16
C LYS A 241 -9.85 -1.24 -4.69
N THR A 242 -10.81 -1.62 -3.83
CA THR A 242 -10.57 -1.85 -2.40
C THR A 242 -11.02 -3.27 -2.06
N ILE A 243 -10.13 -4.09 -1.55
CA ILE A 243 -10.38 -5.52 -1.25
C ILE A 243 -10.66 -5.66 0.24
N ILE A 244 -11.67 -6.44 0.59
CA ILE A 244 -11.96 -6.78 1.97
C ILE A 244 -11.21 -8.06 2.33
N VAL A 245 -10.39 -7.99 3.39
CA VAL A 245 -9.53 -9.09 3.82
C VAL A 245 -9.88 -9.51 5.25
N LEU A 246 -9.53 -10.75 5.60
CA LEU A 246 -9.56 -11.16 7.00
C LEU A 246 -8.47 -10.38 7.76
N PRO A 247 -8.73 -10.00 9.03
CA PRO A 247 -7.67 -9.44 9.85
C PRO A 247 -6.55 -10.48 9.99
N THR A 248 -5.36 -10.16 9.48
CA THR A 248 -4.14 -10.93 9.72
C THR A 248 -3.59 -10.58 11.09
N GLY A 249 -4.36 -10.83 12.14
CA GLY A 249 -3.85 -10.90 13.49
C GLY A 249 -3.41 -12.33 13.73
N LEU A 250 -2.24 -12.56 14.29
CA LEU A 250 -2.06 -13.72 15.14
C LEU A 250 -3.29 -13.74 16.05
N ALA A 251 -4.15 -14.73 15.89
CA ALA A 251 -5.09 -15.08 16.92
C ALA A 251 -4.20 -15.48 18.12
N GLY A 252 -3.82 -14.49 18.90
CA GLY A 252 -3.43 -14.74 20.26
C GLY A 252 -4.63 -15.47 20.82
N THR A 253 -4.50 -16.75 21.07
CA THR A 253 -5.41 -17.49 21.92
C THR A 253 -5.41 -16.74 23.25
N SER A 254 -6.26 -15.72 23.35
CA SER A 254 -6.57 -15.06 24.59
C SER A 254 -7.49 -16.00 25.38
N SER A 255 -6.92 -17.05 25.88
CA SER A 255 -7.49 -17.77 27.00
C SER A 255 -6.60 -17.47 28.20
N ALA A 256 -7.02 -16.56 28.95
CA ALA A 256 -6.83 -16.27 30.36
C ALA A 256 -6.32 -14.85 30.65
N PRO A 257 -6.89 -14.16 31.63
CA PRO A 257 -6.38 -12.88 32.13
C PRO A 257 -5.20 -13.14 33.07
N GLY A 258 -4.04 -13.38 32.48
CA GLY A 258 -2.79 -13.54 33.23
C GLY A 258 -1.66 -12.94 32.42
N LYS A 259 -1.24 -11.72 32.78
CA LYS A 259 -0.07 -11.08 32.19
C LYS A 259 1.16 -11.88 32.65
N LEU A 260 1.76 -12.67 31.74
CA LEU A 260 3.03 -13.33 32.02
C LEU A 260 4.10 -12.24 32.21
N LEU A 261 4.66 -12.13 33.39
CA LEU A 261 5.77 -11.22 33.68
C LEU A 261 7.04 -12.05 33.88
N VAL A 262 8.06 -11.71 33.12
CA VAL A 262 9.40 -12.32 33.18
C VAL A 262 10.38 -11.24 33.64
N PHE A 263 11.08 -11.48 34.74
CA PHE A 263 12.06 -10.53 35.27
C PHE A 263 13.15 -11.25 36.06
N PRO A 264 14.34 -10.66 36.19
CA PRO A 264 14.82 -9.49 35.49
C PRO A 264 15.01 -9.77 33.98
N ASN A 265 14.97 -8.71 33.19
CA ASN A 265 15.26 -8.81 31.75
C ASN A 265 16.19 -7.63 31.37
N PRO A 266 17.48 -7.89 31.06
CA PRO A 266 18.11 -9.21 30.84
C PRO A 266 18.38 -9.96 32.17
N ALA A 267 18.35 -11.30 32.10
CA ALA A 267 18.65 -12.17 33.24
C ALA A 267 20.14 -12.52 33.26
N GLU A 268 20.77 -12.46 34.45
CA GLU A 268 22.16 -12.90 34.58
C GLU A 268 22.27 -14.38 35.04
N ASN A 269 21.50 -14.79 36.07
CA ASN A 269 21.61 -16.14 36.65
C ASN A 269 20.25 -16.85 36.84
N SER A 270 19.15 -16.12 36.94
CA SER A 270 17.80 -16.67 37.12
C SER A 270 16.73 -15.74 36.60
N ILE A 271 15.62 -16.31 36.19
CA ILE A 271 14.41 -15.58 35.80
C ILE A 271 13.26 -16.00 36.70
N SER A 272 12.42 -15.04 37.07
CA SER A 272 11.15 -15.29 37.77
C SER A 272 10.00 -15.12 36.76
N ILE A 273 9.08 -16.09 36.77
CA ILE A 273 7.90 -16.06 35.92
C ILE A 273 6.67 -15.98 36.82
N SER A 274 5.83 -14.98 36.62
CA SER A 274 4.58 -14.82 37.34
C SER A 274 3.40 -14.74 36.37
N GLY A 275 2.22 -15.17 36.79
CA GLY A 275 0.99 -15.16 35.99
C GLY A 275 0.61 -16.50 35.39
N ILE A 276 1.27 -17.59 35.77
CA ILE A 276 0.88 -18.95 35.37
C ILE A 276 0.00 -19.56 36.47
N GLN A 277 -1.20 -20.01 36.13
CA GLN A 277 -1.95 -20.95 36.96
C GLN A 277 -1.59 -22.38 36.54
N LEU A 278 -1.11 -23.15 37.47
CA LEU A 278 -0.83 -24.57 37.29
C LEU A 278 -2.10 -25.36 37.57
N GLU A 279 -2.68 -26.00 36.60
CA GLU A 279 -3.69 -27.03 36.83
C GLU A 279 -2.99 -28.38 37.02
N ASN A 280 -3.30 -29.04 38.17
CA ASN A 280 -2.87 -30.39 38.50
C ASN A 280 -1.34 -30.64 38.61
N GLY A 281 -0.56 -29.66 39.05
CA GLY A 281 0.84 -29.85 39.43
C GLY A 281 1.83 -30.24 38.30
N LYS A 282 1.45 -30.08 37.06
CA LYS A 282 2.36 -30.25 35.91
C LYS A 282 2.35 -29.02 35.04
N ALA A 283 3.52 -28.43 34.78
CA ALA A 283 3.71 -27.43 33.74
C ALA A 283 3.66 -28.15 32.39
N GLN A 284 2.84 -27.62 31.45
CA GLN A 284 2.92 -27.93 30.04
C GLN A 284 3.72 -26.84 29.31
#